data_f073e29863341ba3270779fb306898d6
#
_entry.id   f073e29863341ba3270779fb306898d6
#
_cell.length_a   1.000
_cell.length_b   1.000
_cell.length_c   1.000
_cell.angle_alpha   90.00
_cell.angle_beta   90.00
_cell.angle_gamma   90.00
#
_symmetry.space_group_name_H-M   'P 1'
#
loop_
_entity.id
_entity.type
_entity.pdbx_description
1 polymer ?
#
loop_
_entity_poly.entity_id
_entity_poly.type
_entity_poly.pdbx_seq_one_letter_code
_entity_poly.pdbx_strand_id
1 'polypeptide(L)'
;MAGLESQLVNRAVPLVSTRPTDAQRCRNKRRDFDTFINDKSFSNYIDDAYILLGKANFFNGNFFNAAEYFDYTIKNYKDNQSNYLTALNWKARSLMQLKRIAEANEILDTLDSILPKLKGKKLVSESFATLAQMNINLNNDTAAITLLKDAIKTSKQIQNKIRWTYILAQLYERTQNHQEAIRRYKEVQKSNAPFEMYFNAVLNRIRLIGPQNAGKNKQEQLLALLKDNKNFNYRDQVYFQIAESFAVDKEYDKAVENYNLSTTQTRDNQHQKGLSYLRLAELNFKHFRDYLTAKEYYDSTITILPKNSPEYNLILKKTLNLQYLTDRYELIALQDSLQEIARLPEELRMAKINSLINPVQIAKP
;
A
#
# COMPACT_ATOMS: atom_id res chain seq x y z
N MET A 1 5.37 -13.09 -12.59
CA MET A 1 4.95 -11.72 -12.90
C MET A 1 3.67 -11.28 -12.19
N ALA A 2 2.77 -12.19 -11.84
CA ALA A 2 1.50 -11.84 -11.15
C ALA A 2 1.63 -11.32 -9.70
N GLY A 3 2.74 -11.54 -9.00
CA GLY A 3 2.90 -11.17 -7.60
C GLY A 3 3.21 -9.69 -7.33
N LEU A 4 3.82 -8.98 -8.28
CA LEU A 4 4.21 -7.58 -8.13
C LEU A 4 3.07 -6.61 -8.52
N GLU A 5 2.20 -7.00 -9.43
CA GLU A 5 1.03 -6.20 -9.81
C GLU A 5 0.01 -6.07 -8.68
N SER A 6 -0.11 -7.09 -7.81
CA SER A 6 -1.03 -7.07 -6.68
C SER A 6 -0.63 -6.10 -5.57
N GLN A 7 0.62 -5.65 -5.51
CA GLN A 7 1.13 -4.84 -4.41
C GLN A 7 1.06 -3.33 -4.63
N LEU A 8 0.94 -2.85 -5.86
CA LEU A 8 0.53 -1.46 -6.13
C LEU A 8 -0.88 -1.14 -5.58
N VAL A 9 -1.66 -2.19 -5.33
CA VAL A 9 -3.00 -2.14 -4.71
C VAL A 9 -2.93 -2.01 -3.19
N ASN A 10 -1.80 -2.30 -2.56
CA ASN A 10 -1.69 -2.57 -1.12
C ASN A 10 -1.39 -1.39 -0.19
N ARG A 11 -1.68 -0.15 -0.54
CA ARG A 11 -2.21 0.77 0.47
C ARG A 11 -3.69 0.47 0.65
N ALA A 12 -4.00 -0.67 1.23
CA ALA A 12 -5.36 -0.98 1.62
C ALA A 12 -5.89 0.16 2.49
N VAL A 13 -6.76 0.96 1.92
CA VAL A 13 -7.52 1.94 2.70
C VAL A 13 -8.22 1.15 3.79
N PRO A 14 -7.93 1.39 5.09
CA PRO A 14 -8.51 0.59 6.15
C PRO A 14 -10.04 0.63 6.05
N LEU A 15 -10.70 -0.52 6.20
CA LEU A 15 -12.17 -0.60 6.23
C LEU A 15 -12.77 0.26 7.34
N VAL A 16 -11.98 0.53 8.37
CA VAL A 16 -12.33 1.42 9.46
C VAL A 16 -11.81 2.82 9.21
N SER A 17 -12.65 3.84 9.42
CA SER A 17 -12.23 5.24 9.35
C SER A 17 -11.18 5.51 10.41
N THR A 18 -9.94 5.62 10.01
CA THR A 18 -8.87 6.22 10.78
C THR A 18 -8.80 7.71 10.42
N ARG A 19 -9.90 8.46 10.65
CA ARG A 19 -9.76 9.91 10.57
C ARG A 19 -8.72 10.31 11.61
N PRO A 20 -7.63 11.00 11.23
CA PRO A 20 -6.63 11.44 12.20
C PRO A 20 -7.30 12.23 13.35
N THR A 21 -8.35 12.97 13.05
CA THR A 21 -9.15 13.74 14.03
C THR A 21 -9.87 12.86 15.04
N ASP A 22 -10.45 11.72 14.64
CA ASP A 22 -11.17 10.84 15.56
C ASP A 22 -10.18 10.05 16.42
N ALA A 23 -9.10 9.55 15.83
CA ALA A 23 -8.03 8.89 16.56
C ALA A 23 -7.36 9.84 17.57
N GLN A 24 -7.06 11.07 17.16
CA GLN A 24 -6.43 12.07 18.01
C GLN A 24 -7.36 12.53 19.14
N ARG A 25 -8.65 12.70 18.84
CA ARG A 25 -9.68 13.03 19.82
C ARG A 25 -9.86 11.92 20.86
N CYS A 26 -9.85 10.66 20.43
CA CYS A 26 -9.88 9.52 21.34
C CYS A 26 -8.62 9.43 22.21
N ARG A 27 -7.43 9.66 21.65
CA ARG A 27 -6.17 9.66 22.41
C ARG A 27 -6.14 10.71 23.50
N ASN A 28 -6.55 11.94 23.18
CA ASN A 28 -6.51 13.07 24.13
C ASN A 28 -7.47 12.87 25.30
N LYS A 29 -8.58 12.14 25.09
CA LYS A 29 -9.60 11.89 26.12
C LYS A 29 -9.42 10.61 26.92
N ARG A 30 -8.36 9.83 26.69
CA ARG A 30 -8.14 8.56 27.39
C ARG A 30 -8.14 8.70 28.92
N ARG A 31 -7.41 9.68 29.44
CA ARG A 31 -7.32 9.95 30.89
C ARG A 31 -8.70 10.29 31.48
N ASP A 32 -9.48 11.09 30.76
CA ASP A 32 -10.81 11.50 31.19
C ASP A 32 -11.75 10.29 31.33
N PHE A 33 -11.62 9.29 30.42
CA PHE A 33 -12.42 8.07 30.46
C PHE A 33 -11.99 7.12 31.58
N ASP A 34 -10.69 6.95 31.82
CA ASP A 34 -10.17 6.15 32.95
C ASP A 34 -10.65 6.72 34.28
N THR A 35 -10.57 8.04 34.48
CA THR A 35 -11.07 8.73 35.68
C THR A 35 -12.59 8.58 35.79
N PHE A 36 -13.33 8.76 34.68
CA PHE A 36 -14.78 8.62 34.70
C PHE A 36 -15.23 7.21 35.11
N ILE A 37 -14.58 6.16 34.64
CA ILE A 37 -14.90 4.77 35.00
C ILE A 37 -14.67 4.53 36.48
N ASN A 38 -13.58 5.05 37.04
CA ASN A 38 -13.23 4.86 38.44
C ASN A 38 -14.16 5.66 39.38
N ASP A 39 -14.47 6.91 39.02
CA ASP A 39 -15.23 7.82 39.90
C ASP A 39 -16.74 7.67 39.76
N LYS A 40 -17.22 7.15 38.63
CA LYS A 40 -18.65 7.07 38.26
C LYS A 40 -19.11 5.64 37.94
N SER A 41 -18.61 4.65 38.67
CA SER A 41 -18.88 3.22 38.45
C SER A 41 -20.35 2.83 38.36
N PHE A 42 -21.28 3.64 38.89
CA PHE A 42 -22.75 3.43 38.83
C PHE A 42 -23.42 4.26 37.72
N SER A 43 -22.66 4.91 36.84
CA SER A 43 -23.24 5.70 35.76
C SER A 43 -23.86 4.81 34.66
N ASN A 44 -24.98 5.23 34.10
CA ASN A 44 -25.62 4.58 32.94
C ASN A 44 -24.79 4.70 31.63
N TYR A 45 -23.67 5.42 31.66
CA TYR A 45 -22.78 5.63 30.51
C TYR A 45 -21.46 4.87 30.63
N ILE A 46 -21.35 3.93 31.55
CA ILE A 46 -20.10 3.16 31.75
C ILE A 46 -19.77 2.29 30.53
N ASP A 47 -20.73 1.66 29.92
CA ASP A 47 -20.56 0.86 28.71
C ASP A 47 -20.08 1.72 27.52
N ASP A 48 -20.60 2.95 27.36
CA ASP A 48 -20.09 3.92 26.38
C ASP A 48 -18.64 4.32 26.67
N ALA A 49 -18.29 4.52 27.95
CA ALA A 49 -16.92 4.85 28.34
C ALA A 49 -15.95 3.70 28.01
N TYR A 50 -16.32 2.44 28.29
CA TYR A 50 -15.51 1.28 27.91
C TYR A 50 -15.36 1.14 26.39
N ILE A 51 -16.40 1.38 25.60
CA ILE A 51 -16.34 1.41 24.14
C ILE A 51 -15.37 2.50 23.66
N LEU A 52 -15.42 3.69 24.21
CA LEU A 52 -14.54 4.80 23.83
C LEU A 52 -13.09 4.53 24.22
N LEU A 53 -12.87 3.97 25.41
CA LEU A 53 -11.54 3.60 25.90
C LEU A 53 -10.93 2.48 25.05
N GLY A 54 -11.73 1.45 24.70
CA GLY A 54 -11.32 0.40 23.77
C GLY A 54 -10.90 0.96 22.40
N LYS A 55 -11.70 1.87 21.82
CA LYS A 55 -11.37 2.55 20.55
C LYS A 55 -10.11 3.40 20.67
N ALA A 56 -9.93 4.13 21.78
CA ALA A 56 -8.73 4.92 22.03
C ALA A 56 -7.46 4.05 22.07
N ASN A 57 -7.52 2.91 22.76
CA ASN A 57 -6.44 1.93 22.78
C ASN A 57 -6.18 1.33 21.40
N PHE A 58 -7.20 0.97 20.64
CA PHE A 58 -7.08 0.47 19.28
C PHE A 58 -6.33 1.46 18.38
N PHE A 59 -6.71 2.74 18.38
CA PHE A 59 -6.06 3.78 17.57
C PHE A 59 -4.66 4.14 18.05
N ASN A 60 -4.30 3.82 19.31
CA ASN A 60 -2.94 3.91 19.82
C ASN A 60 -2.06 2.70 19.49
N GLY A 61 -2.61 1.67 18.83
CA GLY A 61 -1.90 0.42 18.57
C GLY A 61 -1.88 -0.56 19.73
N ASN A 62 -2.52 -0.24 20.86
CA ASN A 62 -2.64 -1.10 22.04
C ASN A 62 -3.80 -2.09 21.87
N PHE A 63 -3.68 -2.98 20.87
CA PHE A 63 -4.77 -3.86 20.44
C PHE A 63 -5.18 -4.88 21.51
N PHE A 64 -4.24 -5.32 22.37
CA PHE A 64 -4.55 -6.21 23.48
C PHE A 64 -5.49 -5.54 24.46
N ASN A 65 -5.12 -4.36 24.99
CA ASN A 65 -5.96 -3.63 25.92
C ASN A 65 -7.30 -3.24 25.29
N ALA A 66 -7.30 -2.91 24.01
CA ALA A 66 -8.54 -2.63 23.28
C ALA A 66 -9.49 -3.85 23.31
N ALA A 67 -8.97 -5.05 23.05
CA ALA A 67 -9.75 -6.29 23.06
C ALA A 67 -10.32 -6.57 24.45
N GLU A 68 -9.57 -6.33 25.53
CA GLU A 68 -10.01 -6.50 26.92
C GLU A 68 -11.18 -5.55 27.29
N TYR A 69 -11.08 -4.27 26.93
CA TYR A 69 -12.16 -3.30 27.17
C TYR A 69 -13.44 -3.68 26.43
N PHE A 70 -13.33 -4.15 25.20
CA PHE A 70 -14.50 -4.62 24.44
C PHE A 70 -15.03 -5.93 25.00
N ASP A 71 -14.18 -6.85 25.48
CA ASP A 71 -14.59 -8.08 26.14
C ASP A 71 -15.41 -7.79 27.41
N TYR A 72 -14.96 -6.83 28.21
CA TYR A 72 -15.70 -6.41 29.39
C TYR A 72 -17.11 -5.90 29.03
N THR A 73 -17.21 -5.08 27.98
CA THR A 73 -18.53 -4.61 27.49
C THR A 73 -19.41 -5.76 27.01
N ILE A 74 -18.85 -6.74 26.28
CA ILE A 74 -19.57 -7.92 25.79
C ILE A 74 -20.13 -8.76 26.96
N LYS A 75 -19.36 -8.90 28.03
CA LYS A 75 -19.76 -9.74 29.19
C LYS A 75 -20.80 -9.08 30.05
N ASN A 76 -20.66 -7.78 30.29
CA ASN A 76 -21.44 -7.10 31.33
C ASN A 76 -22.65 -6.27 30.81
N TYR A 77 -22.69 -5.94 29.51
CA TYR A 77 -23.69 -5.00 28.95
C TYR A 77 -24.39 -5.58 27.71
N LYS A 78 -24.81 -6.85 27.78
CA LYS A 78 -25.54 -7.54 26.70
C LYS A 78 -26.87 -6.91 26.35
N ASP A 79 -27.52 -6.29 27.33
CA ASP A 79 -28.85 -5.68 27.18
C ASP A 79 -28.80 -4.42 26.32
N ASN A 80 -27.69 -3.69 26.30
CA ASN A 80 -27.45 -2.60 25.37
C ASN A 80 -27.00 -3.14 24.02
N GLN A 81 -27.94 -3.55 23.17
CA GLN A 81 -27.66 -4.15 21.86
C GLN A 81 -26.73 -3.31 21.02
N SER A 82 -26.80 -1.97 21.06
CA SER A 82 -25.94 -1.07 20.30
C SER A 82 -24.46 -1.19 20.72
N ASN A 83 -24.21 -1.11 22.02
CA ASN A 83 -22.85 -1.18 22.56
C ASN A 83 -22.29 -2.60 22.52
N TYR A 84 -23.15 -3.61 22.75
CA TYR A 84 -22.77 -5.02 22.56
C TYR A 84 -22.27 -5.32 21.14
N LEU A 85 -23.02 -4.92 20.10
CA LEU A 85 -22.62 -5.12 18.71
C LEU A 85 -21.38 -4.29 18.32
N THR A 86 -21.30 -3.08 18.85
CA THR A 86 -20.11 -2.24 18.66
C THR A 86 -18.88 -2.92 19.26
N ALA A 87 -19.01 -3.46 20.48
CA ALA A 87 -17.93 -4.17 21.15
C ALA A 87 -17.49 -5.44 20.40
N LEU A 88 -18.44 -6.26 19.90
CA LEU A 88 -18.13 -7.43 19.07
C LEU A 88 -17.31 -7.05 17.82
N ASN A 89 -17.77 -6.03 17.09
CA ASN A 89 -17.07 -5.55 15.89
C ASN A 89 -15.64 -5.10 16.20
N TRP A 90 -15.45 -4.31 17.24
CA TRP A 90 -14.15 -3.76 17.58
C TRP A 90 -13.22 -4.79 18.25
N LYS A 91 -13.78 -5.74 19.02
CA LYS A 91 -13.01 -6.88 19.56
C LYS A 91 -12.48 -7.74 18.42
N ALA A 92 -13.32 -8.12 17.46
CA ALA A 92 -12.89 -8.88 16.29
C ALA A 92 -11.77 -8.16 15.52
N ARG A 93 -11.90 -6.84 15.30
CA ARG A 93 -10.86 -6.02 14.67
C ARG A 93 -9.56 -5.99 15.47
N SER A 94 -9.63 -5.89 16.79
CA SER A 94 -8.47 -5.91 17.67
C SER A 94 -7.73 -7.26 17.60
N LEU A 95 -8.48 -8.36 17.63
CA LEU A 95 -7.94 -9.72 17.50
C LEU A 95 -7.29 -9.96 16.13
N MET A 96 -7.88 -9.44 15.04
CA MET A 96 -7.27 -9.49 13.71
C MET A 96 -5.92 -8.77 13.67
N GLN A 97 -5.78 -7.62 14.35
CA GLN A 97 -4.49 -6.91 14.44
C GLN A 97 -3.45 -7.70 15.25
N LEU A 98 -3.89 -8.40 16.29
CA LEU A 98 -3.05 -9.30 17.10
C LEU A 98 -2.71 -10.61 16.41
N LYS A 99 -3.23 -10.87 15.20
CA LYS A 99 -3.10 -12.14 14.47
C LYS A 99 -3.76 -13.34 15.17
N ARG A 100 -4.65 -13.09 16.14
CA ARG A 100 -5.44 -14.10 16.85
C ARG A 100 -6.68 -14.47 16.03
N ILE A 101 -6.46 -15.10 14.88
CA ILE A 101 -7.49 -15.30 13.84
C ILE A 101 -8.60 -16.24 14.30
N ALA A 102 -8.27 -17.32 15.03
CA ALA A 102 -9.26 -18.26 15.53
C ALA A 102 -10.27 -17.58 16.44
N GLU A 103 -9.81 -16.81 17.43
CA GLU A 103 -10.67 -16.09 18.35
C GLU A 103 -11.47 -14.97 17.66
N ALA A 104 -10.88 -14.33 16.66
CA ALA A 104 -11.63 -13.36 15.85
C ALA A 104 -12.80 -14.04 15.10
N ASN A 105 -12.61 -15.27 14.58
CA ASN A 105 -13.66 -16.04 13.93
C ASN A 105 -14.81 -16.37 14.88
N GLU A 106 -14.54 -16.82 16.10
CA GLU A 106 -15.58 -17.11 17.10
C GLU A 106 -16.48 -15.88 17.37
N ILE A 107 -15.86 -14.69 17.46
CA ILE A 107 -16.60 -13.43 17.61
C ILE A 107 -17.43 -13.11 16.36
N LEU A 108 -16.86 -13.39 15.17
CA LEU A 108 -17.54 -13.12 13.90
C LEU A 108 -18.70 -14.11 13.64
N ASP A 109 -18.57 -15.36 14.04
CA ASP A 109 -19.66 -16.35 13.99
C ASP A 109 -20.84 -15.91 14.88
N THR A 110 -20.53 -15.39 16.07
CA THR A 110 -21.53 -14.79 16.94
C THR A 110 -22.21 -13.60 16.25
N LEU A 111 -21.42 -12.74 15.62
CA LEU A 111 -21.92 -11.55 14.91
C LEU A 111 -22.82 -11.94 13.73
N ASP A 112 -22.40 -12.92 12.93
CA ASP A 112 -23.12 -13.40 11.75
C ASP A 112 -24.48 -14.02 12.15
N SER A 113 -24.53 -14.75 13.25
CA SER A 113 -25.76 -15.34 13.79
C SER A 113 -26.80 -14.29 14.26
N ILE A 114 -26.32 -13.11 14.64
CA ILE A 114 -27.17 -12.02 15.14
C ILE A 114 -27.67 -11.12 14.00
N LEU A 115 -26.84 -10.94 12.93
CA LEU A 115 -27.11 -10.02 11.83
C LEU A 115 -28.51 -10.13 11.21
N PRO A 116 -29.05 -11.32 10.92
CA PRO A 116 -30.40 -11.45 10.34
C PRO A 116 -31.53 -10.92 11.24
N LYS A 117 -31.31 -10.88 12.56
CA LYS A 117 -32.25 -10.44 13.55
C LYS A 117 -32.24 -8.93 13.80
N LEU A 118 -31.23 -8.22 13.23
CA LEU A 118 -31.05 -6.80 13.49
C LEU A 118 -31.94 -5.92 12.62
N LYS A 119 -32.63 -4.97 13.24
CA LYS A 119 -33.41 -3.94 12.55
C LYS A 119 -32.63 -2.63 12.27
N GLY A 120 -31.49 -2.43 12.89
CA GLY A 120 -30.70 -1.19 12.83
C GLY A 120 -29.70 -1.16 11.69
N LYS A 121 -29.91 -0.30 10.67
CA LYS A 121 -29.06 -0.24 9.45
C LYS A 121 -27.59 0.15 9.66
N LYS A 122 -27.26 0.97 10.68
CA LYS A 122 -25.86 1.46 10.88
C LYS A 122 -24.95 0.37 11.40
N LEU A 123 -25.34 -0.33 12.45
CA LEU A 123 -24.54 -1.42 13.06
C LEU A 123 -24.41 -2.61 12.11
N VAL A 124 -25.47 -2.93 11.39
CA VAL A 124 -25.47 -3.98 10.36
C VAL A 124 -24.41 -3.71 9.30
N SER A 125 -24.31 -2.47 8.79
CA SER A 125 -23.33 -2.13 7.76
C SER A 125 -21.88 -2.22 8.25
N GLU A 126 -21.60 -1.85 9.51
CA GLU A 126 -20.27 -1.98 10.10
C GLU A 126 -19.91 -3.46 10.35
N SER A 127 -20.89 -4.29 10.72
CA SER A 127 -20.69 -5.72 10.91
C SER A 127 -20.37 -6.43 9.59
N PHE A 128 -21.09 -6.16 8.52
CA PHE A 128 -20.73 -6.66 7.19
C PHE A 128 -19.31 -6.23 6.77
N ALA A 129 -18.93 -4.98 7.06
CA ALA A 129 -17.58 -4.51 6.76
C ALA A 129 -16.50 -5.21 7.62
N THR A 130 -16.80 -5.58 8.86
CA THR A 130 -15.88 -6.33 9.73
C THR A 130 -15.70 -7.77 9.24
N LEU A 131 -16.81 -8.44 8.88
CA LEU A 131 -16.78 -9.77 8.24
C LEU A 131 -16.01 -9.75 6.91
N ALA A 132 -16.22 -8.71 6.10
CA ALA A 132 -15.48 -8.52 4.86
C ALA A 132 -13.97 -8.37 5.12
N GLN A 133 -13.56 -7.62 6.15
CA GLN A 133 -12.15 -7.49 6.50
C GLN A 133 -11.52 -8.82 6.87
N MET A 134 -12.22 -9.66 7.60
CA MET A 134 -11.74 -11.00 7.93
C MET A 134 -11.52 -11.85 6.67
N ASN A 135 -12.50 -11.85 5.77
CA ASN A 135 -12.38 -12.58 4.51
C ASN A 135 -11.24 -12.06 3.63
N ILE A 136 -10.98 -10.74 3.64
CA ILE A 136 -9.78 -10.17 2.97
C ILE A 136 -8.49 -10.71 3.61
N ASN A 137 -8.42 -10.77 4.93
CA ASN A 137 -7.24 -11.27 5.65
C ASN A 137 -7.00 -12.77 5.38
N LEU A 138 -8.06 -13.53 5.10
CA LEU A 138 -8.02 -14.95 4.73
C LEU A 138 -7.87 -15.18 3.21
N ASN A 139 -7.72 -14.12 2.41
CA ASN A 139 -7.67 -14.15 0.93
C ASN A 139 -8.94 -14.76 0.30
N ASN A 140 -10.07 -14.71 0.98
CA ASN A 140 -11.37 -15.11 0.43
C ASN A 140 -12.08 -13.89 -0.19
N ASP A 141 -11.61 -13.49 -1.36
CA ASP A 141 -12.06 -12.26 -2.03
C ASP A 141 -13.51 -12.30 -2.47
N THR A 142 -14.01 -13.46 -2.86
CA THR A 142 -15.40 -13.62 -3.32
C THR A 142 -16.41 -13.37 -2.20
N ALA A 143 -16.16 -13.91 -1.02
CA ALA A 143 -16.98 -13.64 0.16
C ALA A 143 -16.84 -12.17 0.59
N ALA A 144 -15.64 -11.61 0.59
CA ALA A 144 -15.40 -10.22 0.92
C ALA A 144 -16.14 -9.25 -0.02
N ILE A 145 -16.19 -9.53 -1.32
CA ILE A 145 -16.93 -8.76 -2.32
C ILE A 145 -18.43 -8.74 -1.98
N THR A 146 -19.01 -9.89 -1.66
CA THR A 146 -20.43 -10.01 -1.31
C THR A 146 -20.76 -9.22 -0.06
N LEU A 147 -20.00 -9.41 1.00
CA LEU A 147 -20.18 -8.70 2.27
C LEU A 147 -20.00 -7.18 2.14
N LEU A 148 -19.03 -6.72 1.32
CA LEU A 148 -18.87 -5.29 1.07
C LEU A 148 -20.04 -4.68 0.29
N LYS A 149 -20.63 -5.42 -0.66
CA LYS A 149 -21.85 -4.95 -1.34
C LYS A 149 -22.98 -4.75 -0.34
N ASP A 150 -23.16 -5.67 0.60
CA ASP A 150 -24.18 -5.57 1.63
C ASP A 150 -23.86 -4.42 2.62
N ALA A 151 -22.60 -4.22 2.99
CA ALA A 151 -22.16 -3.09 3.79
C ALA A 151 -22.49 -1.75 3.11
N ILE A 152 -22.19 -1.62 1.81
CA ILE A 152 -22.47 -0.40 1.02
C ILE A 152 -23.98 -0.16 0.91
N LYS A 153 -24.76 -1.22 0.63
CA LYS A 153 -26.24 -1.14 0.49
C LYS A 153 -26.90 -0.71 1.78
N THR A 154 -26.47 -1.24 2.92
CA THR A 154 -27.10 -0.98 4.24
C THR A 154 -26.59 0.28 4.91
N SER A 155 -25.42 0.80 4.54
CA SER A 155 -24.86 2.00 5.16
C SER A 155 -25.65 3.26 4.84
N LYS A 156 -25.82 4.12 5.86
CA LYS A 156 -26.29 5.50 5.70
C LYS A 156 -25.15 6.52 5.66
N GLN A 157 -23.92 6.11 6.02
CA GLN A 157 -22.76 7.01 6.09
C GLN A 157 -22.08 7.08 4.73
N ILE A 158 -22.13 8.25 4.09
CA ILE A 158 -21.57 8.49 2.75
C ILE A 158 -20.07 8.20 2.72
N GLN A 159 -19.32 8.62 3.74
CA GLN A 159 -17.87 8.42 3.79
C GLN A 159 -17.48 6.93 3.86
N ASN A 160 -18.25 6.12 4.59
CA ASN A 160 -18.04 4.67 4.63
C ASN A 160 -18.38 4.04 3.28
N LYS A 161 -19.49 4.45 2.64
CA LYS A 161 -19.83 3.96 1.29
C LYS A 161 -18.71 4.23 0.30
N ILE A 162 -18.16 5.44 0.27
CA ILE A 162 -17.08 5.82 -0.65
C ILE A 162 -15.85 4.93 -0.41
N ARG A 163 -15.43 4.78 0.85
CA ARG A 163 -14.29 3.95 1.22
C ARG A 163 -14.50 2.48 0.83
N TRP A 164 -15.64 1.91 1.18
CA TRP A 164 -15.94 0.52 0.87
C TRP A 164 -16.10 0.29 -0.63
N THR A 165 -16.61 1.27 -1.39
CA THR A 165 -16.64 1.22 -2.86
C THR A 165 -15.23 1.21 -3.45
N TYR A 166 -14.29 1.97 -2.87
CA TYR A 166 -12.89 1.95 -3.27
C TYR A 166 -12.24 0.59 -3.02
N ILE A 167 -12.43 0.02 -1.82
CA ILE A 167 -11.92 -1.32 -1.48
C ILE A 167 -12.58 -2.40 -2.35
N LEU A 168 -13.86 -2.29 -2.63
CA LEU A 168 -14.57 -3.19 -3.53
C LEU A 168 -13.97 -3.14 -4.96
N ALA A 169 -13.57 -1.96 -5.44
CA ALA A 169 -12.86 -1.83 -6.72
C ALA A 169 -11.52 -2.58 -6.69
N GLN A 170 -10.75 -2.45 -5.61
CA GLN A 170 -9.48 -3.17 -5.44
C GLN A 170 -9.67 -4.70 -5.40
N LEU A 171 -10.73 -5.19 -4.74
CA LEU A 171 -11.05 -6.62 -4.72
C LEU A 171 -11.45 -7.15 -6.11
N TYR A 172 -12.23 -6.38 -6.87
CA TYR A 172 -12.54 -6.74 -8.24
C TYR A 172 -11.30 -6.77 -9.13
N GLU A 173 -10.36 -5.87 -8.92
CA GLU A 173 -9.07 -5.89 -9.61
C GLU A 173 -8.27 -7.15 -9.25
N ARG A 174 -8.18 -7.50 -7.97
CA ARG A 174 -7.48 -8.70 -7.49
C ARG A 174 -8.09 -10.00 -8.04
N THR A 175 -9.41 -10.01 -8.21
CA THR A 175 -10.14 -11.14 -8.86
C THR A 175 -10.20 -11.04 -10.39
N GLN A 176 -9.39 -10.17 -11.01
CA GLN A 176 -9.30 -9.97 -12.48
C GLN A 176 -10.62 -9.51 -13.12
N ASN A 177 -11.58 -9.04 -12.35
CA ASN A 177 -12.82 -8.47 -12.88
C ASN A 177 -12.64 -6.96 -13.16
N HIS A 178 -11.85 -6.66 -14.20
CA HIS A 178 -11.44 -5.29 -14.52
C HIS A 178 -12.62 -4.38 -14.87
N GLN A 179 -13.68 -4.91 -15.47
CA GLN A 179 -14.86 -4.10 -15.81
C GLN A 179 -15.57 -3.56 -14.57
N GLU A 180 -15.83 -4.43 -13.59
CA GLU A 180 -16.43 -4.00 -12.33
C GLU A 180 -15.47 -3.10 -11.51
N ALA A 181 -14.17 -3.39 -11.52
CA ALA A 181 -13.17 -2.52 -10.88
C ALA A 181 -13.22 -1.09 -11.45
N ILE A 182 -13.18 -0.95 -12.78
CA ILE A 182 -13.28 0.34 -13.49
C ILE A 182 -14.59 1.06 -13.12
N ARG A 183 -15.71 0.34 -13.09
CA ARG A 183 -17.00 0.90 -12.71
C ARG A 183 -16.98 1.47 -11.29
N ARG A 184 -16.45 0.72 -10.33
CA ARG A 184 -16.38 1.15 -8.93
C ARG A 184 -15.39 2.31 -8.73
N TYR A 185 -14.23 2.30 -9.38
CA TYR A 185 -13.33 3.46 -9.36
C TYR A 185 -13.99 4.70 -9.94
N LYS A 186 -14.79 4.58 -11.00
CA LYS A 186 -15.56 5.70 -11.57
C LYS A 186 -16.63 6.22 -10.61
N GLU A 187 -17.27 5.36 -9.81
CA GLU A 187 -18.19 5.77 -8.75
C GLU A 187 -17.46 6.60 -7.68
N VAL A 188 -16.27 6.17 -7.24
CA VAL A 188 -15.45 6.92 -6.28
C VAL A 188 -15.04 8.29 -6.84
N GLN A 189 -14.65 8.38 -8.11
CA GLN A 189 -14.30 9.65 -8.77
C GLN A 189 -15.45 10.65 -8.80
N LYS A 190 -16.69 10.16 -8.91
CA LYS A 190 -17.89 11.01 -8.94
C LYS A 190 -18.40 11.38 -7.53
N SER A 191 -17.79 10.85 -6.50
CA SER A 191 -18.18 11.06 -5.11
C SER A 191 -17.38 12.19 -4.47
N ASN A 192 -17.79 12.62 -3.27
CA ASN A 192 -17.00 13.54 -2.44
C ASN A 192 -15.92 12.76 -1.65
N ALA A 193 -15.03 12.06 -2.37
CA ALA A 193 -13.90 11.34 -1.80
C ALA A 193 -12.79 12.31 -1.35
N PRO A 194 -12.00 11.96 -0.31
CA PRO A 194 -10.74 12.64 -0.05
C PRO A 194 -9.85 12.63 -1.29
N PHE A 195 -9.08 13.71 -1.52
CA PHE A 195 -8.34 13.91 -2.76
C PHE A 195 -7.40 12.73 -3.10
N GLU A 196 -6.68 12.20 -2.12
CA GLU A 196 -5.82 11.03 -2.31
C GLU A 196 -6.59 9.81 -2.84
N MET A 197 -7.76 9.54 -2.29
CA MET A 197 -8.60 8.41 -2.73
C MET A 197 -9.17 8.67 -4.13
N TYR A 198 -9.60 9.89 -4.42
CA TYR A 198 -10.03 10.31 -5.74
C TYR A 198 -8.92 10.12 -6.77
N PHE A 199 -7.71 10.65 -6.49
CA PHE A 199 -6.57 10.55 -7.38
C PHE A 199 -6.19 9.09 -7.66
N ASN A 200 -6.08 8.28 -6.60
CA ASN A 200 -5.77 6.85 -6.75
C ASN A 200 -6.85 6.09 -7.53
N ALA A 201 -8.12 6.46 -7.38
CA ALA A 201 -9.21 5.89 -8.18
C ALA A 201 -9.09 6.27 -9.66
N VAL A 202 -8.70 7.51 -9.98
CA VAL A 202 -8.41 7.95 -11.35
C VAL A 202 -7.27 7.13 -11.93
N LEU A 203 -6.16 7.04 -11.22
CA LEU A 203 -4.94 6.38 -11.67
C LEU A 203 -5.17 4.89 -11.90
N ASN A 204 -5.79 4.19 -10.95
CA ASN A 204 -6.11 2.76 -11.07
C ASN A 204 -7.09 2.50 -12.22
N ARG A 205 -8.10 3.36 -12.39
CA ARG A 205 -9.01 3.23 -13.53
C ARG A 205 -8.27 3.33 -14.86
N ILE A 206 -7.39 4.32 -15.02
CA ILE A 206 -6.61 4.50 -16.26
C ILE A 206 -5.70 3.28 -16.49
N ARG A 207 -5.06 2.76 -15.45
CA ARG A 207 -4.21 1.57 -15.52
C ARG A 207 -4.94 0.34 -16.05
N LEU A 208 -6.20 0.15 -15.63
CA LEU A 208 -7.02 -1.00 -16.00
C LEU A 208 -7.68 -0.90 -17.40
N ILE A 209 -7.63 0.25 -18.05
CA ILE A 209 -8.14 0.40 -19.41
C ILE A 209 -7.22 -0.38 -20.35
N GLY A 210 -7.75 -1.44 -20.92
CA GLY A 210 -7.05 -2.25 -21.91
C GLY A 210 -6.94 -1.58 -23.28
N PRO A 211 -6.07 -2.07 -24.17
CA PRO A 211 -5.82 -1.49 -25.49
C PRO A 211 -7.09 -1.38 -26.36
N GLN A 212 -8.02 -2.31 -26.18
CA GLN A 212 -9.27 -2.39 -26.98
C GLN A 212 -10.33 -1.35 -26.57
N ASN A 213 -10.24 -0.75 -25.39
CA ASN A 213 -11.19 0.22 -24.86
C ASN A 213 -10.61 1.65 -24.79
N ALA A 214 -9.51 1.89 -25.43
CA ALA A 214 -8.79 3.15 -25.43
C ALA A 214 -9.42 4.19 -26.38
N GLY A 215 -10.60 4.64 -25.98
CA GLY A 215 -11.12 5.90 -26.55
C GLY A 215 -10.22 7.03 -26.13
N LYS A 216 -9.41 7.62 -26.09
CA LYS A 216 -8.26 8.43 -25.69
C LYS A 216 -7.18 7.53 -25.11
N ASN A 217 -6.09 7.48 -25.79
CA ASN A 217 -4.89 6.74 -25.46
C ASN A 217 -4.60 6.86 -23.95
N LYS A 218 -4.35 5.75 -23.27
CA LYS A 218 -3.96 5.69 -21.86
C LYS A 218 -2.89 6.72 -21.52
N GLN A 219 -1.92 6.89 -22.41
CA GLN A 219 -0.84 7.89 -22.26
C GLN A 219 -1.37 9.33 -22.24
N GLU A 220 -2.34 9.68 -23.12
CA GLU A 220 -2.93 11.03 -23.13
C GLU A 220 -3.64 11.34 -21.81
N GLN A 221 -4.35 10.36 -21.24
CA GLN A 221 -5.00 10.52 -19.94
C GLN A 221 -3.97 10.71 -18.81
N LEU A 222 -2.88 9.96 -18.81
CA LEU A 222 -1.79 10.12 -17.83
C LEU A 222 -1.08 11.47 -17.99
N LEU A 223 -0.78 11.90 -19.21
CA LEU A 223 -0.18 13.19 -19.49
C LEU A 223 -1.12 14.34 -19.09
N ALA A 224 -2.44 14.19 -19.23
CA ALA A 224 -3.40 15.17 -18.75
C ALA A 224 -3.35 15.32 -17.22
N LEU A 225 -3.10 14.22 -16.47
CA LEU A 225 -2.90 14.30 -15.01
C LEU A 225 -1.66 15.10 -14.62
N LEU A 226 -0.58 15.04 -15.41
CA LEU A 226 0.65 15.81 -15.16
C LEU A 226 0.44 17.33 -15.37
N LYS A 227 -0.47 17.71 -16.26
CA LYS A 227 -0.80 19.11 -16.54
C LYS A 227 -1.63 19.77 -15.43
N ASP A 228 -2.38 19.00 -14.64
CA ASP A 228 -3.19 19.52 -13.54
C ASP A 228 -2.32 19.75 -12.29
N ASN A 229 -2.20 21.03 -11.90
CA ASN A 229 -1.41 21.41 -10.72
C ASN A 229 -1.91 20.79 -9.41
N LYS A 230 -3.18 20.37 -9.32
CA LYS A 230 -3.70 19.65 -8.15
C LYS A 230 -2.99 18.34 -7.91
N ASN A 231 -2.43 17.73 -8.96
CA ASN A 231 -1.72 16.46 -8.90
C ASN A 231 -0.22 16.60 -8.65
N PHE A 232 0.27 17.80 -8.34
CA PHE A 232 1.71 18.08 -8.23
C PHE A 232 2.45 17.12 -7.27
N ASN A 233 1.86 16.81 -6.12
CA ASN A 233 2.45 15.90 -5.13
C ASN A 233 2.34 14.40 -5.51
N TYR A 234 1.72 14.09 -6.64
CA TYR A 234 1.48 12.72 -7.11
C TYR A 234 2.10 12.47 -8.49
N ARG A 235 2.92 13.38 -8.97
CA ARG A 235 3.58 13.25 -10.28
C ARG A 235 4.46 12.02 -10.38
N ASP A 236 5.12 11.66 -9.30
CA ASP A 236 5.91 10.42 -9.17
C ASP A 236 5.10 9.16 -9.56
N GLN A 237 3.87 9.06 -9.07
CA GLN A 237 2.98 7.94 -9.39
C GLN A 237 2.50 7.96 -10.84
N VAL A 238 2.28 9.16 -11.40
CA VAL A 238 1.87 9.29 -12.82
C VAL A 238 3.02 8.89 -13.74
N TYR A 239 4.25 9.39 -13.50
CA TYR A 239 5.43 8.98 -14.28
C TYR A 239 5.69 7.48 -14.19
N PHE A 240 5.51 6.88 -13.00
CA PHE A 240 5.59 5.45 -12.84
C PHE A 240 4.59 4.70 -13.75
N GLN A 241 3.33 5.13 -13.80
CA GLN A 241 2.32 4.49 -14.66
C GLN A 241 2.59 4.70 -16.16
N ILE A 242 3.17 5.84 -16.55
CA ILE A 242 3.64 6.08 -17.93
C ILE A 242 4.78 5.10 -18.25
N ALA A 243 5.75 4.94 -17.35
CA ALA A 243 6.87 4.00 -17.50
C ALA A 243 6.38 2.55 -17.63
N GLU A 244 5.43 2.11 -16.77
CA GLU A 244 4.80 0.78 -16.87
C GLU A 244 4.12 0.57 -18.24
N SER A 245 3.48 1.61 -18.80
CA SER A 245 2.89 1.52 -20.14
C SER A 245 3.96 1.28 -21.21
N PHE A 246 5.04 2.05 -21.21
CA PHE A 246 6.15 1.86 -22.14
C PHE A 246 6.84 0.50 -21.97
N ALA A 247 6.99 0.03 -20.72
CA ALA A 247 7.56 -1.29 -20.46
C ALA A 247 6.71 -2.44 -21.02
N VAL A 248 5.37 -2.33 -20.97
CA VAL A 248 4.45 -3.28 -21.59
C VAL A 248 4.59 -3.26 -23.12
N ASP A 249 4.74 -2.06 -23.70
CA ASP A 249 4.93 -1.87 -25.15
C ASP A 249 6.37 -2.21 -25.59
N LYS A 250 7.23 -2.67 -24.68
CA LYS A 250 8.67 -3.00 -24.88
C LYS A 250 9.54 -1.82 -25.30
N GLU A 251 9.07 -0.60 -25.09
CA GLU A 251 9.83 0.63 -25.29
C GLU A 251 10.68 0.93 -24.03
N TYR A 252 11.69 0.08 -23.79
CA TYR A 252 12.40 0.05 -22.50
C TYR A 252 13.19 1.33 -22.19
N ASP A 253 13.76 2.00 -23.21
CA ASP A 253 14.48 3.27 -23.02
C ASP A 253 13.54 4.36 -22.48
N LYS A 254 12.34 4.49 -23.08
CA LYS A 254 11.32 5.42 -22.59
C LYS A 254 10.79 5.03 -21.20
N ALA A 255 10.71 3.73 -20.92
CA ALA A 255 10.34 3.25 -19.59
C ALA A 255 11.36 3.69 -18.55
N VAL A 256 12.67 3.50 -18.82
CA VAL A 256 13.77 3.93 -17.93
C VAL A 256 13.73 5.43 -17.69
N GLU A 257 13.55 6.25 -18.73
CA GLU A 257 13.44 7.69 -18.62
C GLU A 257 12.31 8.10 -17.66
N ASN A 258 11.13 7.52 -17.84
CA ASN A 258 9.96 7.85 -17.01
C ASN A 258 10.06 7.29 -15.58
N TYR A 259 10.70 6.12 -15.36
CA TYR A 259 10.99 5.67 -13.98
C TYR A 259 11.99 6.60 -13.28
N ASN A 260 12.99 7.12 -13.98
CA ASN A 260 13.91 8.11 -13.44
C ASN A 260 13.16 9.41 -13.08
N LEU A 261 12.25 9.88 -13.93
CA LEU A 261 11.38 11.01 -13.60
C LEU A 261 10.53 10.71 -12.36
N SER A 262 10.00 9.49 -12.22
CA SER A 262 9.28 9.07 -11.01
C SER A 262 10.16 9.18 -9.75
N THR A 263 11.41 8.73 -9.78
CA THR A 263 12.32 8.83 -8.62
C THR A 263 12.68 10.26 -8.25
N THR A 264 12.87 11.14 -9.25
CA THR A 264 13.25 12.54 -9.04
C THR A 264 12.08 13.42 -8.60
N GLN A 265 10.87 13.13 -9.04
CA GLN A 265 9.65 13.86 -8.67
C GLN A 265 9.06 13.41 -7.34
N THR A 266 9.56 12.33 -6.74
CA THR A 266 9.12 11.86 -5.42
C THR A 266 9.55 12.85 -4.34
N ARG A 267 8.60 13.31 -3.53
CA ARG A 267 8.85 14.18 -2.37
C ARG A 267 8.85 13.36 -1.07
N ASP A 268 7.68 12.88 -0.68
CA ASP A 268 7.50 12.19 0.61
C ASP A 268 7.15 10.70 0.44
N ASN A 269 6.84 10.26 -0.77
CA ASN A 269 6.41 8.89 -1.05
C ASN A 269 7.60 7.94 -1.29
N GLN A 270 8.35 7.67 -0.22
CA GLN A 270 9.53 6.78 -0.29
C GLN A 270 9.18 5.39 -0.84
N HIS A 271 7.98 4.90 -0.56
CA HIS A 271 7.53 3.61 -1.11
C HIS A 271 7.47 3.63 -2.65
N GLN A 272 6.88 4.68 -3.24
CA GLN A 272 6.85 4.83 -4.71
C GLN A 272 8.26 4.93 -5.29
N LYS A 273 9.15 5.67 -4.63
CA LYS A 273 10.55 5.78 -5.04
C LYS A 273 11.25 4.42 -5.05
N GLY A 274 11.06 3.63 -4.00
CA GLY A 274 11.58 2.27 -3.91
C GLY A 274 11.06 1.35 -5.02
N LEU A 275 9.76 1.45 -5.36
CA LEU A 275 9.19 0.70 -6.48
C LEU A 275 9.79 1.11 -7.82
N SER A 276 10.03 2.40 -8.05
CA SER A 276 10.64 2.89 -9.29
C SER A 276 12.08 2.39 -9.44
N TYR A 277 12.87 2.40 -8.37
CA TYR A 277 14.20 1.79 -8.39
C TYR A 277 14.15 0.28 -8.64
N LEU A 278 13.20 -0.43 -8.06
CA LEU A 278 13.02 -1.86 -8.31
C LEU A 278 12.75 -2.14 -9.79
N ARG A 279 11.90 -1.35 -10.45
CA ARG A 279 11.63 -1.49 -11.88
C ARG A 279 12.84 -1.16 -12.75
N LEU A 280 13.60 -0.11 -12.40
CA LEU A 280 14.87 0.21 -13.06
C LEU A 280 15.88 -0.94 -12.93
N ALA A 281 16.01 -1.52 -11.73
CA ALA A 281 16.86 -2.69 -11.51
C ALA A 281 16.43 -3.88 -12.37
N GLU A 282 15.13 -4.19 -12.42
CA GLU A 282 14.62 -5.30 -13.22
C GLU A 282 14.80 -5.11 -14.73
N LEU A 283 14.62 -3.90 -15.25
CA LEU A 283 14.87 -3.60 -16.67
C LEU A 283 16.34 -3.74 -17.02
N ASN A 284 17.22 -3.17 -16.23
CA ASN A 284 18.67 -3.27 -16.46
C ASN A 284 19.13 -4.73 -16.39
N PHE A 285 18.65 -5.49 -15.42
CA PHE A 285 19.01 -6.91 -15.29
C PHE A 285 18.49 -7.76 -16.46
N LYS A 286 17.20 -7.62 -16.84
CA LYS A 286 16.55 -8.54 -17.77
C LYS A 286 16.72 -8.16 -19.25
N HIS A 287 16.69 -6.87 -19.56
CA HIS A 287 16.60 -6.39 -20.92
C HIS A 287 17.92 -5.78 -21.41
N PHE A 288 18.53 -4.92 -20.61
CA PHE A 288 19.81 -4.31 -20.98
C PHE A 288 21.01 -5.18 -20.65
N ARG A 289 20.86 -6.15 -19.73
CA ARG A 289 21.95 -7.02 -19.22
C ARG A 289 23.10 -6.21 -18.58
N ASP A 290 22.77 -5.00 -18.14
CA ASP A 290 23.68 -4.17 -17.38
C ASP A 290 23.54 -4.52 -15.88
N TYR A 291 24.38 -5.46 -15.45
CA TYR A 291 24.33 -6.01 -14.11
C TYR A 291 24.86 -5.06 -13.05
N LEU A 292 25.80 -4.17 -13.44
CA LEU A 292 26.35 -3.15 -12.53
C LEU A 292 25.28 -2.13 -12.17
N THR A 293 24.68 -1.51 -13.17
CA THR A 293 23.58 -0.55 -12.97
C THR A 293 22.36 -1.21 -12.31
N ALA A 294 22.05 -2.48 -12.66
CA ALA A 294 20.98 -3.23 -12.00
C ALA A 294 21.23 -3.38 -10.50
N LYS A 295 22.45 -3.68 -10.10
CA LYS A 295 22.84 -3.80 -8.69
C LYS A 295 22.66 -2.48 -7.95
N GLU A 296 23.15 -1.36 -8.49
CA GLU A 296 23.01 -0.03 -7.89
C GLU A 296 21.52 0.33 -7.61
N TYR A 297 20.63 0.00 -8.55
CA TYR A 297 19.20 0.21 -8.36
C TYR A 297 18.58 -0.76 -7.34
N TYR A 298 19.03 -2.03 -7.28
CA TYR A 298 18.58 -2.94 -6.21
C TYR A 298 19.07 -2.47 -4.83
N ASP A 299 20.30 -2.00 -4.70
CA ASP A 299 20.84 -1.43 -3.45
C ASP A 299 20.02 -0.20 -3.02
N SER A 300 19.69 0.68 -3.96
CA SER A 300 18.82 1.82 -3.71
C SER A 300 17.42 1.38 -3.26
N THR A 301 16.90 0.29 -3.83
CA THR A 301 15.59 -0.27 -3.47
C THR A 301 15.58 -0.75 -2.03
N ILE A 302 16.54 -1.58 -1.60
CA ILE A 302 16.59 -2.13 -0.24
C ILE A 302 16.87 -1.07 0.83
N THR A 303 17.55 0.01 0.47
CA THR A 303 17.81 1.14 1.37
C THR A 303 16.52 1.90 1.71
N ILE A 304 15.60 1.98 0.75
CA ILE A 304 14.38 2.79 0.86
C ILE A 304 13.17 1.98 1.29
N LEU A 305 13.02 0.73 0.82
CA LEU A 305 11.86 -0.09 1.14
C LEU A 305 11.87 -0.53 2.61
N PRO A 306 10.72 -0.49 3.28
CA PRO A 306 10.60 -0.99 4.65
C PRO A 306 10.95 -2.48 4.74
N LYS A 307 11.71 -2.88 5.76
CA LYS A 307 12.13 -4.28 5.99
C LYS A 307 10.97 -5.26 6.16
N ASN A 308 9.80 -4.77 6.56
CA ASN A 308 8.58 -5.56 6.69
C ASN A 308 7.78 -5.69 5.38
N SER A 309 8.28 -5.15 4.27
CA SER A 309 7.67 -5.34 2.95
C SER A 309 7.76 -6.83 2.55
N PRO A 310 6.69 -7.42 2.00
CA PRO A 310 6.64 -8.85 1.68
C PRO A 310 7.78 -9.33 0.77
N GLU A 311 8.27 -8.46 -0.11
CA GLU A 311 9.30 -8.79 -1.10
C GLU A 311 10.72 -8.42 -0.66
N TYR A 312 10.88 -7.73 0.47
CA TYR A 312 12.17 -7.24 0.93
C TYR A 312 13.25 -8.36 0.95
N ASN A 313 12.92 -9.50 1.53
CA ASN A 313 13.86 -10.62 1.61
C ASN A 313 14.22 -11.22 0.24
N LEU A 314 13.28 -11.21 -0.70
CA LEU A 314 13.54 -11.68 -2.07
C LEU A 314 14.46 -10.72 -2.80
N ILE A 315 14.21 -9.42 -2.68
CA ILE A 315 15.04 -8.37 -3.28
C ILE A 315 16.44 -8.40 -2.67
N LEU A 316 16.56 -8.52 -1.35
CA LEU A 316 17.84 -8.65 -0.65
C LEU A 316 18.66 -9.85 -1.16
N LYS A 317 18.04 -11.02 -1.34
CA LYS A 317 18.73 -12.18 -1.92
C LYS A 317 19.20 -11.93 -3.35
N LYS A 318 18.41 -11.26 -4.18
CA LYS A 318 18.83 -10.87 -5.54
C LYS A 318 20.04 -9.94 -5.51
N THR A 319 20.03 -8.93 -4.64
CA THR A 319 21.13 -7.99 -4.47
C THR A 319 22.42 -8.70 -4.07
N LEU A 320 22.36 -9.59 -3.09
CA LEU A 320 23.51 -10.38 -2.63
C LEU A 320 24.07 -11.28 -3.73
N ASN A 321 23.20 -11.94 -4.49
CA ASN A 321 23.65 -12.79 -5.61
C ASN A 321 24.28 -11.97 -6.73
N LEU A 322 23.75 -10.77 -7.01
CA LEU A 322 24.32 -9.86 -7.98
C LEU A 322 25.69 -9.33 -7.55
N GLN A 323 25.96 -9.18 -6.26
CA GLN A 323 27.27 -8.77 -5.76
C GLN A 323 28.39 -9.71 -6.28
N TYR A 324 28.19 -11.04 -6.15
CA TYR A 324 29.16 -11.99 -6.67
C TYR A 324 29.39 -11.90 -8.17
N LEU A 325 28.34 -11.56 -8.92
CA LEU A 325 28.41 -11.39 -10.36
C LEU A 325 29.17 -10.11 -10.73
N THR A 326 28.82 -8.98 -10.10
CA THR A 326 29.44 -7.68 -10.37
C THR A 326 30.90 -7.66 -9.96
N ASP A 327 31.27 -8.22 -8.81
CA ASP A 327 32.68 -8.33 -8.38
C ASP A 327 33.54 -9.07 -9.43
N ARG A 328 32.98 -10.09 -10.08
CA ARG A 328 33.67 -10.81 -11.15
C ARG A 328 33.76 -10.01 -12.44
N TYR A 329 32.71 -9.28 -12.82
CA TYR A 329 32.73 -8.40 -13.98
C TYR A 329 33.78 -7.28 -13.81
N GLU A 330 33.84 -6.66 -12.64
CA GLU A 330 34.87 -5.66 -12.33
C GLU A 330 36.27 -6.24 -12.39
N LEU A 331 36.48 -7.44 -11.85
CA LEU A 331 37.76 -8.13 -11.93
C LEU A 331 38.14 -8.45 -13.37
N ILE A 332 37.22 -8.94 -14.20
CA ILE A 332 37.47 -9.21 -15.62
C ILE A 332 37.82 -7.92 -16.35
N ALA A 333 37.06 -6.85 -16.17
CA ALA A 333 37.32 -5.57 -16.80
C ALA A 333 38.68 -4.99 -16.39
N LEU A 334 39.05 -5.16 -15.12
CA LEU A 334 40.39 -4.78 -14.65
C LEU A 334 41.48 -5.62 -15.34
N GLN A 335 41.32 -6.94 -15.43
CA GLN A 335 42.30 -7.82 -16.08
C GLN A 335 42.43 -7.52 -17.57
N ASP A 336 41.33 -7.29 -18.27
CA ASP A 336 41.33 -6.92 -19.69
C ASP A 336 42.06 -5.58 -19.90
N SER A 337 41.76 -4.57 -19.08
CA SER A 337 42.46 -3.29 -19.11
C SER A 337 43.95 -3.42 -18.86
N LEU A 338 44.36 -4.25 -17.90
CA LEU A 338 45.77 -4.51 -17.62
C LEU A 338 46.46 -5.24 -18.79
N GLN A 339 45.76 -6.21 -19.42
CA GLN A 339 46.29 -6.91 -20.61
C GLN A 339 46.43 -5.97 -21.82
N GLU A 340 45.46 -5.08 -22.04
CA GLU A 340 45.58 -4.06 -23.10
C GLU A 340 46.80 -3.17 -22.89
N ILE A 341 46.97 -2.66 -21.66
CA ILE A 341 48.14 -1.84 -21.32
C ILE A 341 49.45 -2.63 -21.53
N ALA A 342 49.47 -3.91 -21.12
CA ALA A 342 50.67 -4.74 -21.30
C ALA A 342 51.03 -5.00 -22.76
N ARG A 343 50.09 -5.00 -23.69
CA ARG A 343 50.29 -5.18 -25.14
C ARG A 343 50.81 -3.93 -25.84
N LEU A 344 50.75 -2.75 -25.20
CA LEU A 344 51.25 -1.50 -25.79
C LEU A 344 52.76 -1.51 -25.89
N PRO A 345 53.34 -0.86 -26.92
CA PRO A 345 54.77 -0.53 -26.96
C PRO A 345 55.20 0.20 -25.69
N GLU A 346 56.49 0.04 -25.29
CA GLU A 346 56.97 0.48 -23.98
C GLU A 346 56.72 1.98 -23.71
N GLU A 347 56.96 2.84 -24.69
CA GLU A 347 56.72 4.28 -24.56
C GLU A 347 55.23 4.61 -24.28
N LEU A 348 54.31 4.01 -25.06
CA LEU A 348 52.90 4.22 -24.91
C LEU A 348 52.37 3.60 -23.60
N ARG A 349 52.89 2.46 -23.20
CA ARG A 349 52.57 1.79 -21.93
C ARG A 349 52.95 2.66 -20.75
N MET A 350 54.17 3.21 -20.74
CA MET A 350 54.63 4.10 -19.66
C MET A 350 53.85 5.41 -19.63
N ALA A 351 53.54 5.99 -20.79
CA ALA A 351 52.67 7.17 -20.85
C ALA A 351 51.28 6.90 -20.27
N LYS A 352 50.67 5.73 -20.59
CA LYS A 352 49.35 5.32 -20.07
C LYS A 352 49.40 5.08 -18.57
N ILE A 353 50.42 4.38 -18.06
CA ILE A 353 50.61 4.12 -16.63
C ILE A 353 50.77 5.45 -15.87
N ASN A 354 51.62 6.36 -16.37
CA ASN A 354 51.80 7.66 -15.74
C ASN A 354 50.52 8.50 -15.72
N SER A 355 49.67 8.41 -16.74
CA SER A 355 48.38 9.10 -16.76
C SER A 355 47.38 8.53 -15.73
N LEU A 356 47.49 7.24 -15.39
CA LEU A 356 46.64 6.60 -14.37
C LEU A 356 47.14 6.90 -12.95
N ILE A 357 48.46 7.00 -12.74
CA ILE A 357 49.06 7.29 -11.44
C ILE A 357 48.91 8.77 -11.09
N ASN A 358 49.04 9.66 -12.06
CA ASN A 358 48.91 11.10 -11.91
C ASN A 358 47.75 11.63 -12.77
N PRO A 359 46.48 11.43 -12.35
CA PRO A 359 45.38 11.99 -13.10
C PRO A 359 45.44 13.52 -13.03
N VAL A 360 45.67 14.17 -14.18
CA VAL A 360 45.61 15.61 -14.30
C VAL A 360 44.21 16.04 -13.85
N GLN A 361 44.15 16.87 -12.81
CA GLN A 361 42.90 17.52 -12.41
C GLN A 361 42.49 18.44 -13.57
N ILE A 362 41.63 17.94 -14.45
CA ILE A 362 40.94 18.78 -15.42
C ILE A 362 39.97 19.65 -14.62
N ALA A 363 40.36 20.90 -14.39
CA ALA A 363 39.47 21.92 -13.86
C ALA A 363 38.25 21.99 -14.80
N LYS A 364 37.07 21.67 -14.30
CA LYS A 364 35.83 21.92 -15.04
C LYS A 364 35.70 23.42 -15.28
N PRO A 365 35.41 23.83 -16.54
CA PRO A 365 35.12 25.22 -16.85
C PRO A 365 33.87 25.73 -16.14
#